data_be14c89fe34e787e1a5760695ebb6f74
#
_entry.id   be14c89fe34e787e1a5760695ebb6f74
#
_cell.length_a   1.000
_cell.length_b   1.000
_cell.length_c   1.000
_cell.angle_alpha   90.00
_cell.angle_beta   90.00
_cell.angle_gamma   90.00
#
_symmetry.space_group_name_H-M   'P 1'
#
loop_
_entity.id
_entity.type
_entity.pdbx_description
1 polymer ?
#
loop_
_entity_poly.entity_id
_entity_poly.type
_entity_poly.pdbx_seq_one_letter_code
_entity_poly.pdbx_strand_id
1 'polypeptide(L)'
;MLRSLVGSEMCIRDSRCSVRAYDDRPVEREKIDTLLQCAVHAPSAMNRQTWHFSAVLNREKIAKLTAAVGKALGNEKYDMYKPAALIIPSNELIGDTGITSWDNACALENIFLAAHSMGLGTVWINQLSDTCDVPEVRAVLTEFGVPENHKVFGIAAIGYAAAETPVKEKKFPVTYVE
;
A
#
# COMPACT_ATOMS: atom_id res chain seq x y z
N MET A 1 -29.11 -17.45 -0.29
CA MET A 1 -27.64 -17.50 -0.54
C MET A 1 -26.94 -16.14 -0.62
N LEU A 2 -27.64 -15.04 -0.92
CA LEU A 2 -27.03 -13.68 -1.01
C LEU A 2 -26.69 -13.02 0.35
N ARG A 3 -27.28 -13.44 1.45
CA ARG A 3 -27.05 -12.83 2.79
C ARG A 3 -25.66 -13.13 3.39
N SER A 4 -25.01 -14.22 2.99
CA SER A 4 -23.71 -14.62 3.54
C SER A 4 -22.54 -13.81 2.93
N LEU A 5 -22.64 -13.42 1.64
CA LEU A 5 -21.63 -12.61 0.96
C LEU A 5 -21.64 -11.15 1.45
N VAL A 6 -22.83 -10.57 1.62
CA VAL A 6 -22.98 -9.19 2.14
C VAL A 6 -22.45 -9.07 3.57
N GLY A 7 -22.63 -10.08 4.41
CA GLY A 7 -22.10 -10.11 5.77
C GLY A 7 -20.56 -10.17 5.82
N SER A 8 -19.95 -10.97 4.95
CA SER A 8 -18.47 -11.10 4.91
C SER A 8 -17.78 -9.84 4.38
N GLU A 9 -18.32 -9.19 3.37
CA GLU A 9 -17.76 -7.94 2.82
C GLU A 9 -17.87 -6.78 3.81
N MET A 10 -18.96 -6.66 4.54
CA MET A 10 -19.09 -5.67 5.63
C MET A 10 -18.09 -5.95 6.74
N CYS A 11 -17.94 -7.20 7.18
CA CYS A 11 -16.95 -7.56 8.18
C CYS A 11 -15.51 -7.20 7.76
N ILE A 12 -15.15 -7.41 6.50
CA ILE A 12 -13.82 -7.06 5.97
C ILE A 12 -13.58 -5.55 6.09
N ARG A 13 -14.51 -4.72 5.63
CA ARG A 13 -14.38 -3.26 5.68
C ARG A 13 -14.37 -2.71 7.11
N ASP A 14 -15.24 -3.23 7.96
CA ASP A 14 -15.43 -2.73 9.32
C ASP A 14 -14.27 -3.12 10.24
N SER A 15 -13.66 -4.29 10.02
CA SER A 15 -12.55 -4.82 10.82
C SER A 15 -11.16 -4.47 10.28
N ARG A 16 -11.03 -4.03 9.01
CA ARG A 16 -9.73 -3.60 8.48
C ARG A 16 -9.13 -2.45 9.31
N CYS A 17 -7.94 -2.64 9.75
CA CYS A 17 -7.17 -1.64 10.49
C CYS A 17 -5.72 -1.56 10.00
N SER A 18 -5.00 -0.50 10.39
CA SER A 18 -3.58 -0.34 10.07
C SER A 18 -2.71 -1.15 11.03
N VAL A 19 -2.09 -2.22 10.53
CA VAL A 19 -1.16 -3.07 11.27
C VAL A 19 0.25 -2.50 11.17
N ARG A 20 0.91 -2.31 12.32
CA ARG A 20 2.25 -1.71 12.43
C ARG A 20 3.26 -2.58 13.18
N ALA A 21 2.94 -3.84 13.37
CA ALA A 21 3.83 -4.85 13.91
C ALA A 21 3.56 -6.17 13.19
N TYR A 22 4.58 -6.72 12.59
CA TYR A 22 4.51 -7.94 11.80
C TYR A 22 5.36 -9.03 12.44
N ASP A 23 4.95 -10.29 12.26
CA ASP A 23 5.78 -11.44 12.62
C ASP A 23 6.77 -11.77 11.48
N ASP A 24 7.60 -12.79 11.71
CA ASP A 24 8.68 -13.15 10.77
C ASP A 24 8.23 -14.08 9.63
N ARG A 25 6.94 -14.41 9.52
CA ARG A 25 6.43 -15.24 8.42
C ARG A 25 6.59 -14.51 7.09
N PRO A 26 7.12 -15.17 6.04
CA PRO A 26 7.06 -14.62 4.70
C PRO A 26 5.61 -14.59 4.20
N VAL A 27 5.30 -13.63 3.33
CA VAL A 27 4.03 -13.63 2.61
C VAL A 27 4.19 -14.48 1.34
N GLU A 28 3.26 -15.37 1.11
CA GLU A 28 3.25 -16.27 -0.03
C GLU A 28 3.10 -15.48 -1.34
N ARG A 29 3.82 -15.89 -2.37
CA ARG A 29 3.82 -15.22 -3.67
C ARG A 29 2.41 -15.15 -4.27
N GLU A 30 1.64 -16.23 -4.13
CA GLU A 30 0.27 -16.33 -4.66
C GLU A 30 -0.68 -15.31 -4.03
N LYS A 31 -0.46 -14.98 -2.75
CA LYS A 31 -1.21 -13.90 -2.09
C LYS A 31 -0.84 -12.54 -2.67
N ILE A 32 0.44 -12.27 -2.88
CA ILE A 32 0.88 -11.03 -3.51
C ILE A 32 0.31 -10.90 -4.93
N ASP A 33 0.32 -11.97 -5.71
CA ASP A 33 -0.25 -11.99 -7.06
C ASP A 33 -1.77 -11.68 -7.03
N THR A 34 -2.50 -12.22 -6.03
CA THR A 34 -3.91 -11.89 -5.81
C THR A 34 -4.11 -10.40 -5.45
N LEU A 35 -3.26 -9.84 -4.59
CA LEU A 35 -3.32 -8.41 -4.24
C LEU A 35 -3.10 -7.51 -5.46
N LEU A 36 -2.15 -7.86 -6.32
CA LEU A 36 -1.88 -7.14 -7.56
C LEU A 36 -3.06 -7.23 -8.54
N GLN A 37 -3.70 -8.40 -8.64
CA GLN A 37 -4.94 -8.54 -9.42
C GLN A 37 -6.06 -7.64 -8.88
N CYS A 38 -6.23 -7.55 -7.56
CA CYS A 38 -7.21 -6.64 -6.97
C CYS A 38 -6.86 -5.17 -7.23
N ALA A 39 -5.59 -4.81 -7.18
CA ALA A 39 -5.11 -3.44 -7.42
C ALA A 39 -5.48 -2.92 -8.81
N VAL A 40 -5.29 -3.72 -9.87
CA VAL A 40 -5.55 -3.32 -11.25
C VAL A 40 -7.04 -3.15 -11.57
N HIS A 41 -7.94 -3.63 -10.69
CA HIS A 41 -9.38 -3.39 -10.80
C HIS A 41 -9.84 -2.08 -10.17
N ALA A 42 -8.93 -1.26 -9.63
CA ALA A 42 -9.26 0.06 -9.14
C ALA A 42 -9.69 0.99 -10.30
N PRO A 43 -10.57 1.97 -10.05
CA PRO A 43 -10.83 3.01 -11.03
C PRO A 43 -9.59 3.85 -11.28
N SER A 44 -9.41 4.33 -12.52
CA SER A 44 -8.40 5.33 -12.87
C SER A 44 -9.01 6.44 -13.69
N ALA A 45 -8.47 7.64 -13.58
CA ALA A 45 -8.95 8.81 -14.29
C ALA A 45 -8.97 8.58 -15.81
N MET A 46 -10.16 8.67 -16.41
CA MET A 46 -10.40 8.38 -17.83
C MET A 46 -9.92 6.98 -18.26
N ASN A 47 -9.87 6.03 -17.33
CA ASN A 47 -9.36 4.67 -17.55
C ASN A 47 -7.94 4.63 -18.16
N ARG A 48 -7.09 5.59 -17.80
CA ARG A 48 -5.73 5.71 -18.37
C ARG A 48 -4.77 4.65 -17.84
N GLN A 49 -4.99 4.12 -16.63
CA GLN A 49 -4.22 3.03 -16.04
C GLN A 49 -2.70 3.29 -16.09
N THR A 50 -2.28 4.49 -15.69
CA THR A 50 -0.89 4.94 -15.75
C THR A 50 0.00 4.36 -14.65
N TRP A 51 -0.54 3.47 -13.85
CA TRP A 51 0.18 2.83 -12.75
C TRP A 51 1.18 1.76 -13.20
N HIS A 52 2.21 1.62 -12.42
CA HIS A 52 3.11 0.47 -12.40
C HIS A 52 3.19 -0.05 -10.98
N PHE A 53 3.24 -1.37 -10.79
CA PHE A 53 3.33 -2.00 -9.48
C PHE A 53 4.63 -2.76 -9.34
N SER A 54 5.45 -2.41 -8.32
CA SER A 54 6.62 -3.19 -7.94
C SER A 54 6.32 -3.94 -6.64
N ALA A 55 6.47 -5.26 -6.63
CA ALA A 55 6.33 -6.09 -5.46
C ALA A 55 7.70 -6.52 -4.93
N VAL A 56 8.01 -6.20 -3.68
CA VAL A 56 9.29 -6.48 -3.03
C VAL A 56 9.06 -7.45 -1.89
N LEU A 57 9.54 -8.71 -2.04
CA LEU A 57 9.40 -9.77 -1.06
C LEU A 57 10.74 -10.08 -0.35
N ASN A 58 11.85 -9.50 -0.82
CA ASN A 58 13.16 -9.71 -0.25
C ASN A 58 13.40 -8.72 0.90
N ARG A 59 13.61 -9.23 2.12
CA ARG A 59 13.79 -8.42 3.34
C ARG A 59 15.02 -7.52 3.29
N GLU A 60 16.10 -7.94 2.66
CA GLU A 60 17.30 -7.12 2.52
C GLU A 60 17.04 -5.92 1.60
N LYS A 61 16.28 -6.13 0.52
CA LYS A 61 15.84 -5.04 -0.37
C LYS A 61 14.88 -4.09 0.35
N ILE A 62 13.93 -4.60 1.14
CA ILE A 62 13.06 -3.76 1.97
C ILE A 62 13.91 -2.93 2.96
N ALA A 63 14.89 -3.54 3.63
CA ALA A 63 15.78 -2.83 4.53
C ALA A 63 16.61 -1.76 3.81
N LYS A 64 17.08 -2.03 2.57
CA LYS A 64 17.79 -1.06 1.73
C LYS A 64 16.93 0.18 1.43
N LEU A 65 15.66 -0.01 1.03
CA LEU A 65 14.73 1.10 0.79
C LEU A 65 14.44 1.86 2.09
N THR A 66 14.20 1.13 3.18
CA THR A 66 13.95 1.70 4.51
C THR A 66 15.09 2.61 4.95
N ALA A 67 16.34 2.16 4.79
CA ALA A 67 17.52 2.94 5.15
C ALA A 67 17.65 4.21 4.28
N ALA A 68 17.42 4.11 2.97
CA ALA A 68 17.45 5.25 2.06
C ALA A 68 16.39 6.30 2.43
N VAL A 69 15.15 5.86 2.71
CA VAL A 69 14.07 6.76 3.15
C VAL A 69 14.37 7.34 4.52
N GLY A 70 14.86 6.54 5.48
CA GLY A 70 15.27 7.02 6.80
C GLY A 70 16.31 8.12 6.72
N LYS A 71 17.33 7.97 5.87
CA LYS A 71 18.36 8.98 5.59
C LYS A 71 17.75 10.26 5.01
N ALA A 72 16.85 10.13 4.02
CA ALA A 72 16.18 11.27 3.40
C ALA A 72 15.30 12.06 4.39
N LEU A 73 14.72 11.36 5.38
CA LEU A 73 13.93 11.97 6.46
C LEU A 73 14.77 12.51 7.62
N GLY A 74 16.08 12.27 7.65
CA GLY A 74 16.93 12.56 8.81
C GLY A 74 16.57 11.73 10.06
N ASN A 75 15.98 10.54 9.88
CA ASN A 75 15.54 9.65 10.94
C ASN A 75 16.19 8.27 10.84
N GLU A 76 17.28 8.06 11.58
CA GLU A 76 18.03 6.79 11.61
C GLU A 76 17.22 5.62 12.21
N LYS A 77 16.16 5.89 12.95
CA LYS A 77 15.30 4.86 13.57
C LYS A 77 14.10 4.48 12.71
N TYR A 78 14.00 5.05 11.51
CA TYR A 78 12.92 4.72 10.58
C TYR A 78 13.01 3.27 10.11
N ASP A 79 11.93 2.49 10.25
CA ASP A 79 11.94 1.04 10.02
C ASP A 79 10.80 0.52 9.14
N MET A 80 9.93 1.40 8.61
CA MET A 80 8.71 1.00 7.87
C MET A 80 7.87 -0.07 8.57
N TYR A 81 8.00 -0.23 9.88
CA TYR A 81 7.38 -1.30 10.68
C TYR A 81 7.88 -2.72 10.34
N LYS A 82 8.99 -2.88 9.62
CA LYS A 82 9.64 -4.16 9.25
C LYS A 82 8.67 -5.16 8.59
N PRO A 83 7.98 -4.80 7.50
CA PRO A 83 7.02 -5.68 6.86
C PRO A 83 7.71 -6.86 6.17
N ALA A 84 6.95 -7.93 5.90
CA ALA A 84 7.42 -9.09 5.15
C ALA A 84 7.46 -8.83 3.63
N ALA A 85 6.61 -7.92 3.14
CA ALA A 85 6.55 -7.53 1.73
C ALA A 85 6.13 -6.05 1.58
N LEU A 86 6.49 -5.46 0.44
CA LEU A 86 5.98 -4.17 -0.01
C LEU A 86 5.30 -4.33 -1.37
N ILE A 87 4.19 -3.62 -1.59
CA ILE A 87 3.69 -3.30 -2.93
C ILE A 87 3.83 -1.80 -3.10
N ILE A 88 4.53 -1.41 -4.16
CA ILE A 88 4.86 -0.03 -4.50
C ILE A 88 4.11 0.34 -5.78
N PRO A 89 2.90 0.89 -5.68
CA PRO A 89 2.26 1.52 -6.83
C PRO A 89 2.99 2.81 -7.17
N SER A 90 3.22 3.03 -8.45
CA SER A 90 3.76 4.28 -8.96
C SER A 90 2.99 4.69 -10.20
N ASN A 91 2.87 5.98 -10.47
CA ASN A 91 2.09 6.48 -11.58
C ASN A 91 2.90 7.48 -12.39
N GLU A 92 2.74 7.44 -13.71
CA GLU A 92 3.18 8.51 -14.57
C GLU A 92 2.41 9.79 -14.22
N LEU A 93 3.13 10.92 -14.10
CA LEU A 93 2.50 12.22 -13.85
C LEU A 93 1.83 12.74 -15.14
N ILE A 94 0.53 12.98 -15.07
CA ILE A 94 -0.23 13.59 -16.16
C ILE A 94 -0.58 15.03 -15.76
N GLY A 95 0.26 15.97 -16.19
CA GLY A 95 0.13 17.38 -15.78
C GLY A 95 0.24 17.58 -14.27
N ASP A 96 -0.05 18.78 -13.80
CA ASP A 96 0.05 19.16 -12.37
C ASP A 96 -1.22 18.84 -11.57
N THR A 97 -2.09 17.97 -12.05
CA THR A 97 -3.46 17.84 -11.52
C THR A 97 -3.58 16.97 -10.25
N GLY A 98 -2.55 16.23 -9.87
CA GLY A 98 -2.61 15.31 -8.72
C GLY A 98 -3.55 14.10 -8.92
N ILE A 99 -4.21 13.99 -10.08
CA ILE A 99 -5.20 12.94 -10.39
C ILE A 99 -4.61 11.54 -10.22
N THR A 100 -3.36 11.35 -10.62
CA THR A 100 -2.67 10.06 -10.52
C THR A 100 -2.41 9.63 -9.08
N SER A 101 -2.38 10.56 -8.11
CA SER A 101 -2.32 10.22 -6.69
C SER A 101 -3.61 9.59 -6.19
N TRP A 102 -4.76 9.98 -6.74
CA TRP A 102 -6.06 9.39 -6.40
C TRP A 102 -6.19 7.97 -6.98
N ASP A 103 -5.71 7.75 -8.21
CA ASP A 103 -5.64 6.41 -8.81
C ASP A 103 -4.81 5.46 -7.93
N ASN A 104 -3.65 5.95 -7.45
CA ASN A 104 -2.80 5.22 -6.51
C ASN A 104 -3.55 4.88 -5.20
N ALA A 105 -4.30 5.83 -4.65
CA ALA A 105 -5.06 5.63 -3.42
C ALA A 105 -6.16 4.57 -3.60
N CYS A 106 -6.88 4.59 -4.72
CA CYS A 106 -7.89 3.59 -5.05
C CYS A 106 -7.29 2.19 -5.17
N ALA A 107 -6.15 2.06 -5.84
CA ALA A 107 -5.44 0.78 -5.97
C ALA A 107 -4.96 0.25 -4.61
N LEU A 108 -4.42 1.13 -3.75
CA LEU A 108 -4.00 0.75 -2.39
C LEU A 108 -5.16 0.30 -1.52
N GLU A 109 -6.34 0.94 -1.60
CA GLU A 109 -7.50 0.49 -0.83
C GLU A 109 -7.96 -0.91 -1.25
N ASN A 110 -7.97 -1.22 -2.55
CA ASN A 110 -8.25 -2.57 -3.03
C ASN A 110 -7.24 -3.60 -2.47
N ILE A 111 -5.94 -3.24 -2.43
CA ILE A 111 -4.89 -4.08 -1.82
C ILE A 111 -5.19 -4.30 -0.34
N PHE A 112 -5.54 -3.27 0.41
CA PHE A 112 -5.77 -3.35 1.86
C PHE A 112 -6.98 -4.22 2.21
N LEU A 113 -8.07 -4.09 1.47
CA LEU A 113 -9.26 -4.91 1.67
C LEU A 113 -9.00 -6.38 1.31
N ALA A 114 -8.37 -6.63 0.18
CA ALA A 114 -8.00 -7.98 -0.24
C ALA A 114 -7.00 -8.64 0.72
N ALA A 115 -5.99 -7.92 1.19
CA ALA A 115 -5.02 -8.41 2.17
C ALA A 115 -5.72 -8.82 3.48
N HIS A 116 -6.62 -7.95 3.97
CA HIS A 116 -7.37 -8.24 5.19
C HIS A 116 -8.24 -9.49 5.05
N SER A 117 -8.90 -9.69 3.90
CA SER A 117 -9.71 -10.89 3.62
C SER A 117 -8.88 -12.19 3.61
N MET A 118 -7.59 -12.08 3.34
CA MET A 118 -6.65 -13.21 3.32
C MET A 118 -5.86 -13.39 4.65
N GLY A 119 -6.26 -12.65 5.71
CA GLY A 119 -5.59 -12.71 7.00
C GLY A 119 -4.24 -11.99 7.06
N LEU A 120 -3.96 -11.09 6.12
CA LEU A 120 -2.77 -10.26 6.11
C LEU A 120 -3.05 -8.89 6.75
N GLY A 121 -2.08 -8.40 7.51
CA GLY A 121 -2.06 -7.03 8.01
C GLY A 121 -1.41 -6.08 7.02
N THR A 122 -1.94 -4.86 6.93
CA THR A 122 -1.39 -3.82 6.05
C THR A 122 -1.37 -2.47 6.74
N VAL A 123 -0.46 -1.61 6.26
CA VAL A 123 -0.47 -0.18 6.57
C VAL A 123 0.00 0.64 5.37
N TRP A 124 -0.59 1.82 5.21
CA TRP A 124 -0.13 2.83 4.26
C TRP A 124 1.16 3.46 4.75
N ILE A 125 2.21 3.45 3.95
CA ILE A 125 3.46 4.20 4.15
C ILE A 125 3.44 5.40 3.22
N ASN A 126 3.39 6.61 3.79
CA ASN A 126 3.25 7.86 3.02
C ASN A 126 4.58 8.56 2.71
N GLN A 127 5.63 8.24 3.41
CA GLN A 127 6.91 8.98 3.36
C GLN A 127 7.53 9.06 1.97
N LEU A 128 7.22 8.08 1.09
CA LEU A 128 7.71 8.11 -0.28
C LEU A 128 7.07 9.20 -1.14
N SER A 129 5.90 9.73 -0.76
CA SER A 129 5.31 10.89 -1.44
C SER A 129 6.28 12.08 -1.52
N ASP A 130 7.03 12.30 -0.44
CA ASP A 130 7.93 13.43 -0.29
C ASP A 130 9.40 13.06 -0.57
N THR A 131 9.75 11.76 -0.52
CA THR A 131 11.13 11.31 -0.61
C THR A 131 11.46 10.52 -1.87
N CYS A 132 10.48 10.09 -2.68
CA CYS A 132 10.74 9.22 -3.83
C CYS A 132 11.67 9.85 -4.89
N ASP A 133 11.76 11.18 -4.94
CA ASP A 133 12.63 11.90 -5.88
C ASP A 133 14.01 12.26 -5.29
N VAL A 134 14.25 11.98 -4.00
CA VAL A 134 15.59 12.10 -3.41
C VAL A 134 16.51 11.08 -4.09
N PRO A 135 17.71 11.49 -4.57
CA PRO A 135 18.56 10.64 -5.42
C PRO A 135 18.82 9.24 -4.88
N GLU A 136 19.12 9.12 -3.58
CA GLU A 136 19.38 7.82 -2.96
C GLU A 136 18.14 6.92 -2.90
N VAL A 137 16.95 7.50 -2.68
CA VAL A 137 15.68 6.76 -2.68
C VAL A 137 15.30 6.37 -4.10
N ARG A 138 15.42 7.31 -5.05
CA ARG A 138 15.15 7.08 -6.48
C ARG A 138 16.00 5.95 -7.03
N ALA A 139 17.30 5.91 -6.71
CA ALA A 139 18.19 4.83 -7.16
C ALA A 139 17.69 3.43 -6.71
N VAL A 140 17.20 3.33 -5.47
CA VAL A 140 16.63 2.06 -4.98
C VAL A 140 15.30 1.74 -5.65
N LEU A 141 14.44 2.72 -5.87
CA LEU A 141 13.17 2.53 -6.57
C LEU A 141 13.37 2.08 -8.03
N THR A 142 14.36 2.66 -8.73
CA THR A 142 14.75 2.24 -10.08
C THR A 142 15.26 0.79 -10.09
N GLU A 143 16.07 0.38 -9.10
CA GLU A 143 16.48 -1.02 -8.94
C GLU A 143 15.27 -1.96 -8.75
N PHE A 144 14.19 -1.47 -8.14
CA PHE A 144 12.95 -2.24 -7.95
C PHE A 144 12.02 -2.20 -9.16
N GLY A 145 12.45 -1.59 -10.25
CA GLY A 145 11.70 -1.51 -11.51
C GLY A 145 10.68 -0.38 -11.58
N VAL A 146 10.70 0.57 -10.63
CA VAL A 146 9.85 1.77 -10.73
C VAL A 146 10.36 2.64 -11.89
N PRO A 147 9.53 2.96 -12.90
CA PRO A 147 9.94 3.80 -14.02
C PRO A 147 10.40 5.20 -13.56
N GLU A 148 11.39 5.76 -14.27
CA GLU A 148 12.00 7.05 -13.89
C GLU A 148 11.02 8.22 -13.94
N ASN A 149 10.07 8.19 -14.90
CA ASN A 149 9.01 9.20 -15.05
C ASN A 149 7.81 8.98 -14.11
N HIS A 150 7.86 7.98 -13.22
CA HIS A 150 6.80 7.72 -12.27
C HIS A 150 7.08 8.34 -10.90
N LYS A 151 6.01 8.79 -10.27
CA LYS A 151 6.01 9.20 -8.86
C LYS A 151 5.37 8.12 -7.98
N VAL A 152 5.91 7.97 -6.77
CA VAL A 152 5.33 7.12 -5.72
C VAL A 152 4.63 8.04 -4.71
N PHE A 153 3.31 7.85 -4.51
CA PHE A 153 2.52 8.67 -3.58
C PHE A 153 2.33 8.00 -2.23
N GLY A 154 2.30 6.67 -2.21
CA GLY A 154 2.18 5.85 -1.03
C GLY A 154 2.36 4.39 -1.40
N ILE A 155 2.71 3.57 -0.43
CA ILE A 155 2.95 2.14 -0.63
C ILE A 155 2.23 1.30 0.43
N ALA A 156 2.00 0.03 0.13
CA ALA A 156 1.49 -0.95 1.08
C ALA A 156 2.66 -1.69 1.74
N ALA A 157 2.77 -1.58 3.07
CA ALA A 157 3.55 -2.52 3.88
C ALA A 157 2.63 -3.68 4.27
N ILE A 158 3.11 -4.92 4.08
CA ILE A 158 2.30 -6.14 4.14
C ILE A 158 3.01 -7.20 4.96
N GLY A 159 2.27 -7.94 5.77
CA GLY A 159 2.77 -9.07 6.54
C GLY A 159 1.69 -9.68 7.41
N TYR A 160 2.03 -10.71 8.14
CA TYR A 160 1.16 -11.25 9.18
C TYR A 160 1.29 -10.41 10.45
N ALA A 161 0.16 -10.04 11.05
CA ALA A 161 0.18 -9.24 12.28
C ALA A 161 0.82 -10.02 13.42
N ALA A 162 1.78 -9.40 14.13
CA ALA A 162 2.44 -9.99 15.30
C ALA A 162 1.50 -10.09 16.51
N ALA A 163 0.45 -9.27 16.55
CA ALA A 163 -0.56 -9.25 17.60
C ALA A 163 -1.88 -8.70 17.03
N GLU A 164 -2.96 -8.99 17.74
CA GLU A 164 -4.27 -8.40 17.41
C GLU A 164 -4.21 -6.88 17.47
N THR A 165 -4.72 -6.22 16.45
CA THR A 165 -4.76 -4.77 16.37
C THR A 165 -6.21 -4.31 16.58
N PRO A 166 -6.51 -3.54 17.63
CA PRO A 166 -7.88 -3.11 17.89
C PRO A 166 -8.39 -2.18 16.82
N VAL A 167 -9.61 -2.43 16.37
CA VAL A 167 -10.33 -1.54 15.45
C VAL A 167 -10.75 -0.28 16.22
N LYS A 168 -10.37 0.88 15.71
CA LYS A 168 -10.76 2.16 16.31
C LYS A 168 -12.16 2.55 15.88
N GLU A 169 -12.91 3.16 16.82
CA GLU A 169 -14.19 3.77 16.52
C GLU A 169 -14.10 4.74 15.34
N LYS A 170 -15.10 4.71 14.47
CA LYS A 170 -15.19 5.58 13.30
C LYS A 170 -16.23 6.66 13.51
N LYS A 171 -15.89 7.90 13.15
CA LYS A 171 -16.84 9.00 13.05
C LYS A 171 -17.65 8.86 11.78
N PHE A 172 -18.97 9.07 11.88
CA PHE A 172 -19.89 8.94 10.75
C PHE A 172 -20.77 10.19 10.62
N PRO A 173 -20.19 11.38 10.33
CA PRO A 173 -20.99 12.57 10.06
C PRO A 173 -21.62 12.47 8.65
N VAL A 174 -22.94 12.43 8.58
CA VAL A 174 -23.71 12.37 7.32
C VAL A 174 -24.83 13.39 7.36
N THR A 175 -25.05 14.07 6.24
CA THR A 175 -26.21 14.93 6.01
C THR A 175 -27.01 14.37 4.85
N TYR A 176 -28.31 14.16 5.05
CA TYR A 176 -29.24 13.80 3.98
C TYR A 176 -29.91 15.10 3.48
N VAL A 177 -29.91 15.27 2.16
CA VAL A 177 -30.64 16.35 1.48
C VAL A 177 -31.70 15.69 0.63
N GLU A 178 -32.99 15.94 0.96
CA GLU A 178 -34.18 15.39 0.29
C GLU A 178 -34.79 16.44 -0.63
#